data_676231746e315404dd6e680c303cb763
#
_entry.id   676231746e315404dd6e680c303cb763
#
_cell.length_a   1.000
_cell.length_b   1.000
_cell.length_c   1.000
_cell.angle_alpha   90.00
_cell.angle_beta   90.00
_cell.angle_gamma   90.00
#
_symmetry.space_group_name_H-M   'P 1'
#
loop_
_entity.id
_entity.type
_entity.pdbx_description
1 polymer ?
#
loop_
_entity_poly.entity_id
_entity_poly.type
_entity_poly.pdbx_seq_one_letter_code
_entity_poly.pdbx_strand_id
1 'polypeptide(L)'
;MADVFKRFISNLTSTALTTVFTVPQADVSASPPVPVSTFVVKSLSVHNYHASDSITVTITHNNGSADEVDVSATDTTTRQDVKVFEAGDALKVTANAANKAMVTVSLLEIKQQQ
;
A
#
# COMPACT_ATOMS: atom_id res chain seq x y z
N MET A 1 10.22 21.99 -0.31
CA MET A 1 9.68 20.65 -0.63
C MET A 1 10.59 19.59 -0.02
N ALA A 2 10.04 18.66 0.69
CA ALA A 2 10.81 17.58 1.29
C ALA A 2 10.32 16.26 0.73
N ASP A 3 11.26 15.42 0.29
CA ASP A 3 10.96 14.10 -0.25
C ASP A 3 11.49 13.06 0.74
N VAL A 4 10.64 12.10 1.10
CA VAL A 4 10.98 11.08 2.08
C VAL A 4 10.63 9.72 1.51
N PHE A 5 11.58 8.80 1.53
CA PHE A 5 11.30 7.40 1.21
C PHE A 5 10.62 6.75 2.41
N LYS A 6 9.55 6.01 2.13
CA LYS A 6 8.79 5.29 3.15
C LYS A 6 8.51 3.87 2.72
N ARG A 7 8.33 3.02 3.71
CA ARG A 7 7.95 1.63 3.49
C ARG A 7 6.82 1.29 4.45
N PHE A 8 5.75 0.70 3.91
CA PHE A 8 4.64 0.20 4.70
C PHE A 8 4.59 -1.32 4.57
N ILE A 9 4.38 -2.00 5.69
CA ILE A 9 4.29 -3.46 5.74
C ILE A 9 2.97 -3.81 6.41
N SER A 10 2.19 -4.68 5.78
CA SER A 10 0.93 -5.17 6.33
C SER A 10 0.89 -6.68 6.27
N ASN A 11 0.68 -7.30 7.43
CA ASN A 11 0.38 -8.72 7.51
C ASN A 11 -1.11 -8.93 7.31
N LEU A 12 -1.48 -9.80 6.39
CA LEU A 12 -2.88 -10.06 6.08
C LEU A 12 -3.39 -11.17 6.99
N THR A 13 -3.84 -10.77 8.18
CA THR A 13 -4.27 -11.70 9.22
C THR A 13 -5.72 -12.09 9.11
N SER A 14 -6.47 -11.49 8.17
CA SER A 14 -7.87 -11.81 7.94
C SER A 14 -8.18 -11.67 6.45
N THR A 15 -9.39 -12.06 6.05
CA THR A 15 -9.86 -11.87 4.68
C THR A 15 -10.59 -10.54 4.50
N ALA A 16 -10.62 -9.70 5.52
CA ALA A 16 -11.23 -8.38 5.45
C ALA A 16 -10.36 -7.41 4.66
N LEU A 17 -10.98 -6.40 4.08
CA LEU A 17 -10.27 -5.34 3.37
C LEU A 17 -9.38 -4.57 4.36
N THR A 18 -8.10 -4.54 4.07
CA THR A 18 -7.09 -3.93 4.96
C THR A 18 -6.51 -2.69 4.29
N THR A 19 -6.48 -1.57 5.01
CA THR A 19 -5.83 -0.34 4.52
C THR A 19 -4.33 -0.44 4.79
N VAL A 20 -3.54 -0.37 3.71
CA VAL A 20 -2.07 -0.35 3.82
C VAL A 20 -1.58 1.04 4.20
N PHE A 21 -2.09 2.06 3.51
CA PHE A 21 -1.83 3.44 3.85
C PHE A 21 -2.96 4.34 3.37
N THR A 22 -3.05 5.52 4.00
CA THR A 22 -3.88 6.62 3.54
C THR A 22 -2.99 7.84 3.43
N VAL A 23 -3.04 8.53 2.30
CA VAL A 23 -2.25 9.74 2.10
C VAL A 23 -2.82 10.85 2.98
N PRO A 24 -2.00 11.48 3.84
CA PRO A 24 -2.49 12.55 4.71
C PRO A 24 -3.07 13.71 3.92
N GLN A 25 -4.15 14.26 4.45
CA GLN A 25 -4.73 15.47 3.89
C GLN A 25 -4.05 16.70 4.48
N ALA A 26 -3.98 17.78 3.69
CA ALA A 26 -3.46 19.03 4.20
C ALA A 26 -4.37 19.57 5.30
N ASP A 27 -3.77 20.18 6.32
CA ASP A 27 -4.50 20.82 7.41
C ASP A 27 -3.75 22.11 7.79
N VAL A 28 -4.23 23.22 7.25
CA VAL A 28 -3.59 24.52 7.52
C VAL A 28 -3.93 25.05 8.89
N SER A 29 -4.93 24.49 9.56
CA SER A 29 -5.32 24.89 10.91
C SER A 29 -4.52 24.18 12.00
N ALA A 30 -3.79 23.13 11.64
CA ALA A 30 -2.95 22.41 12.58
C ALA A 30 -1.74 23.26 12.98
N SER A 31 -1.14 22.93 14.12
CA SER A 31 0.04 23.65 14.62
C SER A 31 1.15 22.64 14.92
N PRO A 32 2.18 22.49 14.03
CA PRO A 32 2.37 23.23 12.77
C PRO A 32 1.39 22.76 11.67
N PRO A 33 1.17 23.57 10.63
CA PRO A 33 0.30 23.16 9.52
C PRO A 33 0.79 21.90 8.83
N VAL A 34 -0.15 21.03 8.43
CA VAL A 34 0.15 19.82 7.69
C VAL A 34 0.16 20.15 6.20
N PRO A 35 1.29 19.95 5.49
CA PRO A 35 1.36 20.26 4.08
C PRO A 35 0.63 19.21 3.23
N VAL A 36 0.38 19.55 1.97
CA VAL A 36 -0.15 18.60 1.00
C VAL A 36 0.89 17.52 0.72
N SER A 37 0.47 16.26 0.78
CA SER A 37 1.33 15.12 0.50
C SER A 37 0.88 14.41 -0.76
N THR A 38 1.85 13.90 -1.52
CA THR A 38 1.64 12.99 -2.65
C THR A 38 2.52 11.78 -2.41
N PHE A 39 1.94 10.59 -2.52
CA PHE A 39 2.70 9.34 -2.42
C PHE A 39 2.92 8.79 -3.81
N VAL A 40 4.18 8.56 -4.17
CA VAL A 40 4.55 7.92 -5.43
C VAL A 40 5.02 6.51 -5.10
N VAL A 41 4.18 5.52 -5.36
CA VAL A 41 4.50 4.12 -5.09
C VAL A 41 5.49 3.65 -6.14
N LYS A 42 6.63 3.14 -5.69
CA LYS A 42 7.69 2.63 -6.57
C LYS A 42 7.59 1.12 -6.76
N SER A 43 7.25 0.40 -5.70
CA SER A 43 7.08 -1.04 -5.79
C SER A 43 6.11 -1.53 -4.72
N LEU A 44 5.45 -2.63 -5.02
CA LEU A 44 4.58 -3.33 -4.10
C LEU A 44 4.90 -4.81 -4.21
N SER A 45 5.22 -5.45 -3.09
CA SER A 45 5.55 -6.86 -3.03
C SER A 45 4.54 -7.60 -2.19
N VAL A 46 4.11 -8.76 -2.67
CA VAL A 46 3.28 -9.68 -1.91
C VAL A 46 4.09 -10.94 -1.66
N HIS A 47 4.34 -11.23 -0.39
CA HIS A 47 5.06 -12.44 0.00
C HIS A 47 4.09 -13.43 0.62
N ASN A 48 4.03 -14.62 0.05
CA ASN A 48 3.24 -15.72 0.60
C ASN A 48 4.17 -16.57 1.49
N TYR A 49 3.97 -16.49 2.80
CA TYR A 49 4.82 -17.23 3.74
C TYR A 49 4.22 -18.59 4.14
N HIS A 50 3.12 -18.98 3.53
CA HIS A 50 2.53 -20.30 3.80
C HIS A 50 3.36 -21.39 3.11
N ALA A 51 3.48 -22.54 3.77
CA ALA A 51 4.36 -23.61 3.29
C ALA A 51 3.81 -24.36 2.07
N SER A 52 2.50 -24.38 1.86
CA SER A 52 1.89 -25.25 0.86
C SER A 52 0.77 -24.64 0.03
N ASP A 53 0.13 -23.56 0.50
CA ASP A 53 -1.04 -22.99 -0.18
C ASP A 53 -0.69 -21.75 -0.97
N SER A 54 -1.24 -21.63 -2.18
CA SER A 54 -1.21 -20.40 -2.95
C SER A 54 -2.19 -19.38 -2.36
N ILE A 55 -1.99 -18.11 -2.66
CA ILE A 55 -2.86 -17.04 -2.22
C ILE A 55 -3.11 -16.05 -3.36
N THR A 56 -4.31 -15.49 -3.39
CA THR A 56 -4.64 -14.36 -4.28
C THR A 56 -4.89 -13.14 -3.43
N VAL A 57 -4.16 -12.06 -3.74
CA VAL A 57 -4.31 -10.77 -3.07
C VAL A 57 -4.86 -9.77 -4.07
N THR A 58 -5.97 -9.13 -3.72
CA THR A 58 -6.56 -8.07 -4.51
C THR A 58 -6.11 -6.73 -3.96
N ILE A 59 -5.54 -5.89 -4.82
CA ILE A 59 -5.02 -4.58 -4.49
C ILE A 59 -5.99 -3.55 -5.06
N THR A 60 -6.57 -2.73 -4.19
CA THR A 60 -7.55 -1.71 -4.59
C THR A 60 -6.97 -0.32 -4.38
N HIS A 61 -6.99 0.47 -5.44
CA HIS A 61 -6.54 1.86 -5.43
C HIS A 61 -7.78 2.74 -5.25
N ASN A 62 -7.95 3.28 -4.05
CA ASN A 62 -8.95 4.31 -3.73
C ASN A 62 -10.35 3.98 -4.25
N ASN A 63 -10.78 2.72 -4.10
CA ASN A 63 -12.10 2.21 -4.52
C ASN A 63 -12.35 2.23 -6.04
N GLY A 64 -11.32 2.51 -6.83
CA GLY A 64 -11.47 2.56 -8.27
C GLY A 64 -11.01 1.29 -8.95
N SER A 65 -9.74 1.19 -9.23
CA SER A 65 -9.16 0.05 -9.91
C SER A 65 -8.71 -1.02 -8.92
N ALA A 66 -8.77 -2.27 -9.35
CA ALA A 66 -8.28 -3.40 -8.57
C ALA A 66 -7.33 -4.22 -9.44
N ASP A 67 -6.30 -4.78 -8.81
CA ASP A 67 -5.33 -5.67 -9.44
C ASP A 67 -5.25 -6.94 -8.59
N GLU A 68 -5.28 -8.09 -9.24
CA GLU A 68 -5.15 -9.36 -8.54
C GLU A 68 -3.75 -9.91 -8.72
N VAL A 69 -3.17 -10.36 -7.62
CA VAL A 69 -1.82 -10.94 -7.61
C VAL A 69 -1.91 -12.34 -7.05
N ASP A 70 -1.56 -13.34 -7.87
CA ASP A 70 -1.49 -14.72 -7.44
C ASP A 70 -0.07 -15.04 -7.03
N VAL A 71 0.10 -15.57 -5.82
CA VAL A 71 1.42 -15.88 -5.28
C VAL A 71 1.44 -17.34 -4.82
N SER A 72 2.33 -18.13 -5.40
CA SER A 72 2.53 -19.51 -5.00
C SER A 72 3.11 -19.59 -3.59
N ALA A 73 2.95 -20.73 -2.94
CA ALA A 73 3.48 -20.96 -1.60
C ALA A 73 4.97 -20.60 -1.52
N THR A 74 5.37 -19.92 -0.47
CA THR A 74 6.75 -19.49 -0.18
C THR A 74 7.34 -18.52 -1.20
N ASP A 75 6.55 -18.02 -2.15
CA ASP A 75 7.04 -17.16 -3.22
C ASP A 75 6.73 -15.69 -2.94
N THR A 76 7.33 -14.80 -3.72
CA THR A 76 7.10 -13.35 -3.65
C THR A 76 6.84 -12.83 -5.05
N THR A 77 5.79 -12.07 -5.21
CA THR A 77 5.49 -11.36 -6.45
C THR A 77 5.64 -9.86 -6.22
N THR A 78 6.41 -9.20 -7.07
CA THR A 78 6.66 -7.76 -6.96
C THR A 78 6.08 -7.06 -8.17
N ARG A 79 5.30 -6.00 -7.91
CA ARG A 79 4.80 -5.06 -8.92
C ARG A 79 5.65 -3.80 -8.84
N GLN A 80 6.20 -3.38 -9.97
CA GLN A 80 7.04 -2.17 -10.03
C GLN A 80 6.38 -1.07 -10.83
N ASP A 81 5.09 -1.14 -11.03
CA ASP A 81 4.33 -0.08 -11.68
C ASP A 81 4.29 1.14 -10.78
N VAL A 82 4.68 2.28 -11.32
CA VAL A 82 4.62 3.54 -10.58
C VAL A 82 3.17 3.99 -10.49
N LYS A 83 2.69 4.24 -9.27
CA LYS A 83 1.34 4.73 -9.04
C LYS A 83 1.40 5.96 -8.14
N VAL A 84 0.58 6.94 -8.46
CA VAL A 84 0.53 8.21 -7.74
C VAL A 84 -0.75 8.26 -6.92
N PHE A 85 -0.61 8.54 -5.63
CA PHE A 85 -1.73 8.68 -4.70
C PHE A 85 -1.74 10.11 -4.17
N GLU A 86 -2.86 10.79 -4.34
CA GLU A 86 -3.03 12.17 -3.89
C GLU A 86 -3.60 12.20 -2.47
N ALA A 87 -3.65 13.38 -1.87
CA ALA A 87 -4.16 13.56 -0.52
C ALA A 87 -5.57 12.96 -0.37
N GLY A 88 -5.75 12.15 0.66
CA GLY A 88 -7.01 11.46 0.92
C GLY A 88 -7.15 10.10 0.26
N ASP A 89 -6.31 9.77 -0.71
CA ASP A 89 -6.35 8.46 -1.37
C ASP A 89 -5.81 7.38 -0.44
N ALA A 90 -6.28 6.15 -0.62
CA ALA A 90 -5.84 5.02 0.18
C ALA A 90 -5.53 3.81 -0.69
N LEU A 91 -4.54 3.04 -0.28
CA LEU A 91 -4.25 1.74 -0.86
C LEU A 91 -4.79 0.67 0.08
N LYS A 92 -5.63 -0.20 -0.45
CA LYS A 92 -6.26 -1.28 0.32
C LYS A 92 -5.99 -2.61 -0.33
N VAL A 93 -5.90 -3.64 0.49
CA VAL A 93 -5.65 -5.01 0.00
C VAL A 93 -6.59 -5.98 0.67
N THR A 94 -6.92 -7.04 -0.05
CA THR A 94 -7.74 -8.15 0.45
C THR A 94 -7.11 -9.45 0.04
N ALA A 95 -6.94 -10.38 0.97
CA ALA A 95 -6.45 -11.72 0.67
C ALA A 95 -7.61 -12.70 0.68
N ASN A 96 -7.52 -13.76 -0.16
CA ASN A 96 -8.54 -14.80 -0.19
C ASN A 96 -8.43 -15.80 0.97
N ALA A 97 -7.39 -15.68 1.78
CA ALA A 97 -7.22 -16.51 2.97
C ALA A 97 -6.40 -15.76 4.02
N ALA A 98 -6.65 -16.03 5.28
CA ALA A 98 -5.99 -15.36 6.39
C ALA A 98 -4.62 -15.97 6.69
N ASN A 99 -3.70 -15.16 7.20
CA ASN A 99 -2.43 -15.60 7.76
C ASN A 99 -1.52 -16.32 6.76
N LYS A 100 -1.50 -15.87 5.51
CA LYS A 100 -0.65 -16.45 4.47
C LYS A 100 0.20 -15.44 3.73
N ALA A 101 -0.14 -14.17 3.79
CA ALA A 101 0.55 -13.17 2.99
C ALA A 101 0.90 -11.92 3.77
N MET A 102 1.95 -11.28 3.30
CA MET A 102 2.42 -9.98 3.78
C MET A 102 2.62 -9.09 2.57
N VAL A 103 2.16 -7.84 2.67
CA VAL A 103 2.32 -6.84 1.61
C VAL A 103 3.32 -5.80 2.08
N THR A 104 4.30 -5.50 1.22
CA THR A 104 5.29 -4.45 1.46
C THR A 104 5.21 -3.44 0.33
N VAL A 105 5.05 -2.17 0.68
CA VAL A 105 4.98 -1.08 -0.29
C VAL A 105 6.13 -0.12 -0.03
N SER A 106 6.90 0.16 -1.08
CA SER A 106 7.96 1.17 -1.05
C SER A 106 7.54 2.37 -1.87
N LEU A 107 7.62 3.55 -1.29
CA LEU A 107 7.13 4.76 -1.92
C LEU A 107 7.99 5.97 -1.57
N LEU A 108 7.78 7.03 -2.34
CA LEU A 108 8.34 8.35 -2.07
C LEU A 108 7.20 9.28 -1.68
N GLU A 109 7.31 9.88 -0.51
CA GLU A 109 6.37 10.93 -0.10
C GLU A 109 6.94 12.29 -0.48
N ILE A 110 6.17 13.04 -1.26
CA ILE A 110 6.51 14.40 -1.66
C ILE A 110 5.59 15.35 -0.90
N LYS A 111 6.18 16.22 -0.09
CA LYS A 111 5.43 17.21 0.68
C LYS A 111 5.63 18.58 0.06
N GLN A 112 4.53 19.25 -0.26
CA GLN A 112 4.61 20.64 -0.71
C GLN A 112 4.64 21.54 0.50
N GLN A 113 5.56 22.50 0.47
CA GLN A 113 5.62 23.50 1.52
C GLN A 113 4.54 24.55 1.29
N GLN A 114 3.96 24.98 2.39
CA GLN A 114 2.94 26.02 2.39
C GLN A 114 3.56 27.41 2.36
#